data_22bc1a30738e2b19efc19f54d4a81c89
#
_entry.id   22bc1a30738e2b19efc19f54d4a81c89
#
_cell.length_a   1.000
_cell.length_b   1.000
_cell.length_c   1.000
_cell.angle_alpha   90.00
_cell.angle_beta   90.00
_cell.angle_gamma   90.00
#
_symmetry.space_group_name_H-M   'P 1'
#
loop_
_entity.id
_entity.type
_entity.pdbx_description
1 polymer ?
#
loop_
_entity_poly.entity_id
_entity_poly.type
_entity_poly.pdbx_seq_one_letter_code
_entity_poly.pdbx_strand_id
1 'polypeptide(L)'
;WVCNGSACMCAGNQNKLKDKLEDRLGKNKVGEMFCLGHCYDNTAFHYNGHNYSGKDIDQIDKIIKGKKINTKNINSASFATKSFLMGKDLSTIEKFKDLLSQVLNKDKKEILKVITESNLCGRGGAGFPTGMKWNFCSQQKTEKKYVVCNADEGDSGAFSDRYLLEEQ
;
A
#
# COMPACT_ATOMS: atom_id res chain seq x y z
N TRP A 1 8.60 -5.27 -18.68
CA TRP A 1 8.76 -6.38 -17.73
C TRP A 1 7.40 -6.98 -17.42
N VAL A 2 7.31 -8.30 -17.37
CA VAL A 2 6.10 -9.03 -16.99
C VAL A 2 6.28 -9.57 -15.58
N CYS A 3 5.25 -9.46 -14.74
CA CYS A 3 5.28 -9.91 -13.35
C CYS A 3 5.20 -11.43 -13.26
N ASN A 4 6.18 -12.05 -12.60
CA ASN A 4 6.21 -13.49 -12.26
C ASN A 4 5.91 -13.76 -10.77
N GLY A 5 5.31 -12.81 -10.08
CA GLY A 5 4.84 -13.02 -8.71
C GLY A 5 3.74 -14.10 -8.63
N SER A 6 3.66 -14.77 -7.48
CA SER A 6 2.76 -15.93 -7.28
C SER A 6 1.31 -15.65 -7.64
N ALA A 7 0.75 -14.50 -7.26
CA ALA A 7 -0.63 -14.14 -7.60
C ALA A 7 -0.86 -14.02 -9.11
N CYS A 8 0.08 -13.43 -9.86
CA CYS A 8 0.00 -13.31 -11.30
C CYS A 8 0.16 -14.67 -11.99
N MET A 9 1.05 -15.52 -11.49
CA MET A 9 1.25 -16.87 -12.01
C MET A 9 0.03 -17.75 -11.77
N CYS A 10 -0.56 -17.71 -10.59
CA CYS A 10 -1.80 -18.44 -10.27
C CYS A 10 -3.00 -17.98 -11.10
N ALA A 11 -3.05 -16.71 -11.52
CA ALA A 11 -4.08 -16.20 -12.42
C ALA A 11 -3.98 -16.80 -13.84
N GLY A 12 -2.82 -17.38 -14.21
CA GLY A 12 -2.64 -18.18 -15.43
C GLY A 12 -2.59 -17.40 -16.75
N ASN A 13 -2.55 -16.06 -16.72
CA ASN A 13 -2.60 -15.22 -17.91
C ASN A 13 -1.24 -14.66 -18.34
N GLN A 14 -0.17 -14.91 -17.57
CA GLN A 14 1.12 -14.24 -17.76
C GLN A 14 1.79 -14.61 -19.09
N ASN A 15 1.70 -15.86 -19.54
CA ASN A 15 2.25 -16.27 -20.83
C ASN A 15 1.55 -15.55 -21.99
N LYS A 16 0.21 -15.46 -21.95
CA LYS A 16 -0.56 -14.74 -22.97
C LYS A 16 -0.23 -13.25 -23.01
N LEU A 17 -0.01 -12.65 -21.84
CA LEU A 17 0.41 -11.26 -21.72
C LEU A 17 1.80 -11.07 -22.31
N LYS A 18 2.74 -11.97 -21.98
CA LYS A 18 4.10 -11.94 -22.48
C LYS A 18 4.12 -12.03 -23.99
N ASP A 19 3.42 -13.03 -24.58
CA ASP A 19 3.29 -13.20 -26.04
C ASP A 19 2.76 -11.92 -26.70
N LYS A 20 1.69 -11.32 -26.14
CA LYS A 20 1.14 -10.06 -26.66
C LYS A 20 2.15 -8.91 -26.65
N LEU A 21 2.97 -8.81 -25.63
CA LEU A 21 3.99 -7.77 -25.53
C LEU A 21 5.18 -8.06 -26.46
N GLU A 22 5.60 -9.32 -26.59
CA GLU A 22 6.66 -9.75 -27.49
C GLU A 22 6.31 -9.51 -28.96
N ASP A 23 5.08 -9.77 -29.35
CA ASP A 23 4.57 -9.51 -30.72
C ASP A 23 4.66 -8.02 -31.10
N ARG A 24 4.53 -7.12 -30.11
CA ARG A 24 4.54 -5.67 -30.35
C ARG A 24 5.90 -5.02 -30.18
N LEU A 25 6.67 -5.52 -29.25
CA LEU A 25 7.95 -4.92 -28.85
C LEU A 25 9.17 -5.69 -29.37
N GLY A 26 8.98 -6.96 -29.70
CA GLY A 26 10.02 -7.91 -30.06
C GLY A 26 10.41 -8.82 -28.89
N LYS A 27 10.67 -10.09 -29.20
CA LYS A 27 10.92 -11.15 -28.20
C LYS A 27 12.05 -10.85 -27.21
N ASN A 28 13.10 -10.18 -27.67
CA ASN A 28 14.26 -9.86 -26.82
C ASN A 28 14.10 -8.58 -25.98
N LYS A 29 12.92 -7.95 -26.03
CA LYS A 29 12.65 -6.70 -25.31
C LYS A 29 11.69 -6.87 -24.13
N VAL A 30 11.15 -8.07 -23.95
CA VAL A 30 10.22 -8.36 -22.85
C VAL A 30 10.94 -9.26 -21.84
N GLY A 31 11.25 -8.68 -20.69
CA GLY A 31 11.82 -9.39 -19.54
C GLY A 31 10.76 -9.75 -18.52
N GLU A 32 11.18 -10.51 -17.53
CA GLU A 32 10.35 -10.92 -16.39
C GLU A 32 10.93 -10.39 -15.09
N MET A 33 10.07 -10.12 -14.12
CA MET A 33 10.49 -9.73 -12.79
C MET A 33 9.51 -10.29 -11.76
N PHE A 34 9.92 -10.35 -10.51
CA PHE A 34 9.04 -10.75 -9.41
C PHE A 34 7.90 -9.76 -9.21
N CYS A 35 7.32 -9.67 -8.07
CA CYS A 35 6.10 -8.94 -7.85
C CYS A 35 6.20 -7.44 -8.19
N LEU A 36 5.21 -6.94 -8.95
CA LEU A 36 5.01 -5.51 -9.26
C LEU A 36 4.03 -4.82 -8.30
N GLY A 37 3.58 -5.50 -7.25
CA GLY A 37 2.64 -4.97 -6.29
C GLY A 37 1.18 -4.86 -6.77
N HIS A 38 0.81 -5.44 -7.92
CA HIS A 38 -0.56 -5.45 -8.45
C HIS A 38 -1.27 -6.80 -8.27
N CYS A 39 -1.01 -7.48 -7.15
CA CYS A 39 -1.52 -8.83 -6.88
C CYS A 39 -3.05 -8.90 -6.82
N TYR A 40 -3.70 -7.84 -6.38
CA TYR A 40 -5.17 -7.72 -6.32
C TYR A 40 -5.85 -7.68 -7.70
N ASP A 41 -5.16 -7.17 -8.73
CA ASP A 41 -5.64 -7.10 -10.12
C ASP A 41 -5.01 -8.18 -11.01
N ASN A 42 -3.89 -8.73 -10.56
CA ASN A 42 -3.02 -9.69 -11.25
C ASN A 42 -2.66 -9.35 -12.71
N THR A 43 -2.03 -10.29 -13.41
CA THR A 43 -1.62 -10.11 -14.82
C THR A 43 -0.90 -8.78 -15.06
N ALA A 44 0.04 -8.47 -14.14
CA ALA A 44 0.70 -7.16 -14.11
C ALA A 44 1.91 -7.10 -15.04
N PHE A 45 2.18 -5.91 -15.57
CA PHE A 45 3.38 -5.60 -16.34
C PHE A 45 3.86 -4.17 -16.10
N HIS A 46 5.14 -3.96 -16.27
CA HIS A 46 5.79 -2.65 -16.20
C HIS A 46 6.21 -2.20 -17.59
N TYR A 47 5.87 -0.98 -17.96
CA TYR A 47 6.28 -0.37 -19.21
C TYR A 47 6.53 1.13 -19.03
N ASN A 48 7.69 1.59 -19.48
CA ASN A 48 8.07 3.00 -19.53
C ASN A 48 7.86 3.76 -18.21
N GLY A 49 8.31 3.17 -17.09
CA GLY A 49 8.23 3.78 -15.75
C GLY A 49 6.91 3.59 -15.01
N HIS A 50 5.92 2.92 -15.62
CA HIS A 50 4.60 2.72 -15.02
C HIS A 50 4.23 1.26 -14.90
N ASN A 51 3.49 0.93 -13.84
CA ASN A 51 2.90 -0.39 -13.64
C ASN A 51 1.46 -0.42 -14.18
N TYR A 52 1.12 -1.50 -14.82
CA TYR A 52 -0.20 -1.81 -15.38
C TYR A 52 -0.65 -3.18 -14.90
N SER A 53 -1.95 -3.47 -15.01
CA SER A 53 -2.53 -4.73 -14.54
C SER A 53 -3.54 -5.30 -15.51
N GLY A 54 -4.18 -6.40 -15.15
CA GLY A 54 -5.13 -7.12 -16.00
C GLY A 54 -6.23 -6.26 -16.63
N LYS A 55 -6.71 -5.26 -15.91
CA LYS A 55 -7.72 -4.29 -16.40
C LYS A 55 -7.22 -3.40 -17.54
N ASP A 56 -5.91 -3.30 -17.72
CA ASP A 56 -5.29 -2.42 -18.74
C ASP A 56 -4.91 -3.19 -20.02
N ILE A 57 -5.03 -4.52 -20.02
CA ILE A 57 -4.57 -5.40 -21.12
C ILE A 57 -5.21 -5.04 -22.45
N ASP A 58 -6.48 -4.65 -22.46
CA ASP A 58 -7.19 -4.27 -23.67
C ASP A 58 -6.71 -2.93 -24.25
N GLN A 59 -5.94 -2.17 -23.47
CA GLN A 59 -5.36 -0.89 -23.84
C GLN A 59 -3.85 -0.96 -24.16
N ILE A 60 -3.26 -2.16 -24.25
CA ILE A 60 -1.82 -2.37 -24.50
C ILE A 60 -1.31 -1.53 -25.68
N ASP A 61 -2.05 -1.50 -26.78
CA ASP A 61 -1.64 -0.73 -27.97
C ASP A 61 -1.60 0.77 -27.74
N LYS A 62 -2.46 1.30 -26.86
CA LYS A 62 -2.43 2.70 -26.46
C LYS A 62 -1.25 2.97 -25.52
N ILE A 63 -1.00 2.06 -24.58
CA ILE A 63 0.09 2.13 -23.63
C ILE A 63 1.44 2.19 -24.37
N ILE A 64 1.66 1.25 -25.29
CA ILE A 64 2.90 1.18 -26.08
C ILE A 64 3.10 2.44 -26.93
N LYS A 65 2.02 3.02 -27.45
CA LYS A 65 2.05 4.27 -28.23
C LYS A 65 2.15 5.53 -27.37
N GLY A 66 2.29 5.40 -26.06
CA GLY A 66 2.35 6.54 -25.12
C GLY A 66 1.07 7.37 -25.03
N LYS A 67 -0.08 6.80 -25.42
CA LYS A 67 -1.37 7.48 -25.32
C LYS A 67 -1.92 7.37 -23.90
N LYS A 68 -2.60 8.43 -23.46
CA LYS A 68 -3.31 8.41 -22.17
C LYS A 68 -4.35 7.30 -22.14
N ILE A 69 -4.30 6.47 -21.10
CA ILE A 69 -5.29 5.45 -20.83
C ILE A 69 -6.15 5.85 -19.63
N ASN A 70 -7.35 5.32 -19.57
CA ASN A 70 -8.21 5.49 -18.41
C ASN A 70 -7.97 4.30 -17.49
N THR A 71 -7.10 4.48 -16.49
CA THR A 71 -6.89 3.49 -15.43
C THR A 71 -8.05 3.60 -14.44
N LYS A 72 -8.75 2.50 -14.22
CA LYS A 72 -9.74 2.44 -13.14
C LYS A 72 -8.97 2.42 -11.81
N ASN A 73 -9.31 3.32 -10.91
CA ASN A 73 -8.76 3.31 -9.55
C ASN A 73 -9.16 2.04 -8.81
N ILE A 74 -8.33 1.65 -7.85
CA ILE A 74 -8.65 0.57 -6.93
C ILE A 74 -9.92 0.98 -6.17
N ASN A 75 -10.94 0.15 -6.23
CA ASN A 75 -12.12 0.35 -5.42
C ASN A 75 -11.86 -0.31 -4.06
N SER A 76 -11.77 0.50 -3.02
CA SER A 76 -11.77 0.03 -1.64
C SER A 76 -13.17 0.19 -1.05
N ALA A 77 -13.56 -0.76 -0.22
CA ALA A 77 -14.82 -0.71 0.50
C ALA A 77 -14.56 -0.86 2.00
N SER A 78 -15.22 -0.04 2.80
CA SER A 78 -15.26 -0.18 4.26
C SER A 78 -16.65 -0.59 4.69
N PHE A 79 -16.74 -1.62 5.53
CA PHE A 79 -18.00 -2.03 6.17
C PHE A 79 -18.32 -1.21 7.43
N ALA A 80 -17.42 -0.35 7.87
CA ALA A 80 -17.65 0.53 9.00
C ALA A 80 -18.58 1.68 8.60
N THR A 81 -19.56 1.99 9.43
CA THR A 81 -20.44 3.16 9.27
C THR A 81 -19.68 4.48 9.34
N LYS A 82 -18.53 4.49 10.01
CA LYS A 82 -17.58 5.58 10.05
C LYS A 82 -16.17 5.02 9.86
N SER A 83 -15.52 5.41 8.77
CA SER A 83 -14.13 5.05 8.51
C SER A 83 -13.21 6.11 9.13
N PHE A 84 -12.35 5.69 10.06
CA PHE A 84 -11.36 6.58 10.68
C PHE A 84 -10.10 6.74 9.83
N LEU A 85 -9.69 5.68 9.14
CA LEU A 85 -8.47 5.69 8.30
C LEU A 85 -8.73 6.19 6.89
N MET A 86 -9.96 6.05 6.40
CA MET A 86 -10.35 6.44 5.03
C MET A 86 -11.22 7.71 5.03
N GLY A 87 -11.27 8.39 6.16
CA GLY A 87 -12.00 9.64 6.33
C GLY A 87 -11.19 10.83 5.81
N LYS A 88 -11.89 11.86 5.34
CA LYS A 88 -11.27 13.12 4.91
C LYS A 88 -10.83 14.03 6.07
N ASP A 89 -10.87 13.55 7.32
CA ASP A 89 -10.63 14.38 8.49
C ASP A 89 -9.17 14.84 8.61
N LEU A 90 -8.23 14.08 8.03
CA LEU A 90 -6.80 14.43 7.99
C LEU A 90 -6.29 14.69 6.57
N SER A 91 -7.19 14.99 5.64
CA SER A 91 -6.88 15.11 4.20
C SER A 91 -6.03 16.33 3.83
N THR A 92 -5.73 17.21 4.77
CA THR A 92 -4.85 18.37 4.54
C THR A 92 -3.77 18.48 5.59
N ILE A 93 -2.63 19.05 5.22
CA ILE A 93 -1.50 19.30 6.12
C ILE A 93 -1.91 20.19 7.29
N GLU A 94 -2.81 21.15 7.08
CA GLU A 94 -3.31 22.05 8.11
C GLU A 94 -4.07 21.30 9.20
N LYS A 95 -5.01 20.43 8.81
CA LYS A 95 -5.77 19.58 9.74
C LYS A 95 -4.86 18.65 10.53
N PHE A 96 -3.84 18.08 9.88
CA PHE A 96 -2.84 17.25 10.56
C PHE A 96 -2.04 18.07 11.58
N LYS A 97 -1.59 19.28 11.23
CA LYS A 97 -0.87 20.19 12.14
C LYS A 97 -1.72 20.57 13.35
N ASP A 98 -3.01 20.86 13.14
CA ASP A 98 -3.93 21.19 14.22
C ASP A 98 -4.09 20.01 15.19
N LEU A 99 -4.30 18.81 14.66
CA LEU A 99 -4.36 17.60 15.48
C LEU A 99 -3.05 17.35 16.23
N LEU A 100 -1.93 17.45 15.55
CA LEU A 100 -0.60 17.27 16.16
C LEU A 100 -0.37 18.29 17.30
N SER A 101 -0.73 19.56 17.11
CA SER A 101 -0.64 20.60 18.12
C SER A 101 -1.49 20.27 19.34
N GLN A 102 -2.72 19.79 19.14
CA GLN A 102 -3.58 19.36 20.24
C GLN A 102 -2.98 18.18 21.02
N VAL A 103 -2.38 17.22 20.32
CA VAL A 103 -1.75 16.04 20.96
C VAL A 103 -0.49 16.44 21.71
N LEU A 104 0.35 17.31 21.14
CA LEU A 104 1.60 17.76 21.77
C LEU A 104 1.38 18.59 23.06
N ASN A 105 0.22 19.22 23.18
CA ASN A 105 -0.17 19.97 24.39
C ASN A 105 -0.75 19.09 25.50
N LYS A 106 -0.96 17.80 25.27
CA LYS A 106 -1.45 16.86 26.28
C LYS A 106 -0.31 16.25 27.10
N ASP A 107 -0.62 15.87 28.34
CA ASP A 107 0.30 15.05 29.14
C ASP A 107 0.56 13.70 28.44
N LYS A 108 1.83 13.32 28.35
CA LYS A 108 2.25 12.05 27.75
C LYS A 108 1.62 10.83 28.43
N LYS A 109 1.39 10.89 29.74
CA LYS A 109 0.72 9.81 30.48
C LYS A 109 -0.76 9.70 30.12
N GLU A 110 -1.41 10.83 29.87
CA GLU A 110 -2.81 10.84 29.41
C GLU A 110 -2.93 10.22 28.03
N ILE A 111 -2.03 10.58 27.09
CA ILE A 111 -2.01 9.99 25.75
C ILE A 111 -1.82 8.48 25.84
N LEU A 112 -0.85 8.03 26.66
CA LEU A 112 -0.58 6.61 26.85
C LEU A 112 -1.79 5.87 27.46
N LYS A 113 -2.48 6.49 28.41
CA LYS A 113 -3.70 5.96 29.00
C LYS A 113 -4.78 5.77 27.95
N VAL A 114 -5.06 6.79 27.13
CA VAL A 114 -6.07 6.73 26.06
C VAL A 114 -5.77 5.60 25.08
N ILE A 115 -4.52 5.44 24.65
CA ILE A 115 -4.13 4.36 23.72
C ILE A 115 -4.29 3.00 24.39
N THR A 116 -3.96 2.85 25.67
CA THR A 116 -4.11 1.61 26.41
C THR A 116 -5.58 1.23 26.56
N GLU A 117 -6.43 2.19 26.94
CA GLU A 117 -7.87 1.99 27.12
C GLU A 117 -8.61 1.71 25.79
N SER A 118 -8.06 2.18 24.65
CA SER A 118 -8.62 1.90 23.32
C SER A 118 -8.50 0.45 22.89
N ASN A 119 -7.69 -0.35 23.59
CA ASN A 119 -7.34 -1.73 23.21
C ASN A 119 -6.78 -1.88 21.79
N LEU A 120 -6.18 -0.82 21.25
CA LEU A 120 -5.53 -0.88 19.94
C LEU A 120 -4.39 -1.90 19.96
N CYS A 121 -4.42 -2.82 19.01
CA CYS A 121 -3.41 -3.87 18.85
C CYS A 121 -2.69 -3.74 17.51
N GLY A 122 -1.46 -4.24 17.44
CA GLY A 122 -0.72 -4.38 16.21
C GLY A 122 -1.44 -5.26 15.18
N ARG A 123 -1.27 -4.96 13.91
CA ARG A 123 -1.91 -5.66 12.77
C ARG A 123 -0.93 -6.52 11.98
N GLY A 124 0.31 -6.64 12.42
CA GLY A 124 1.34 -7.47 11.79
C GLY A 124 1.30 -8.96 12.17
N GLY A 125 0.15 -9.48 12.65
CA GLY A 125 -0.07 -10.90 12.96
C GLY A 125 -0.11 -11.23 14.46
N ALA A 126 0.83 -10.75 15.26
CA ALA A 126 0.92 -11.08 16.71
C ALA A 126 -0.15 -10.39 17.59
N GLY A 127 -0.84 -9.38 17.09
CA GLY A 127 -1.89 -8.68 17.85
C GLY A 127 -1.39 -8.01 19.13
N PHE A 128 -0.10 -7.61 19.19
CA PHE A 128 0.49 -7.08 20.41
C PHE A 128 -0.15 -5.74 20.81
N PRO A 129 -0.52 -5.53 22.11
CA PRO A 129 -1.19 -4.32 22.56
C PRO A 129 -0.31 -3.07 22.36
N THR A 130 -0.80 -2.10 21.58
CA THR A 130 -0.04 -0.89 21.25
C THR A 130 0.30 -0.05 22.47
N GLY A 131 -0.61 0.08 23.43
CA GLY A 131 -0.38 0.79 24.69
C GLY A 131 0.76 0.20 25.50
N MET A 132 0.86 -1.13 25.59
CA MET A 132 1.98 -1.79 26.26
C MET A 132 3.31 -1.50 25.55
N LYS A 133 3.35 -1.59 24.23
CA LYS A 133 4.53 -1.30 23.43
C LYS A 133 5.02 0.14 23.66
N TRP A 134 4.11 1.11 23.65
CA TRP A 134 4.45 2.50 23.89
C TRP A 134 4.90 2.73 25.34
N ASN A 135 4.28 2.04 26.31
CA ASN A 135 4.70 2.11 27.71
C ASN A 135 6.15 1.61 27.88
N PHE A 136 6.50 0.46 27.30
CA PHE A 136 7.88 -0.05 27.35
C PHE A 136 8.87 0.94 26.71
N CYS A 137 8.52 1.51 25.58
CA CYS A 137 9.34 2.53 24.94
C CYS A 137 9.48 3.78 25.81
N SER A 138 8.41 4.21 26.49
CA SER A 138 8.42 5.40 27.34
C SER A 138 9.36 5.27 28.52
N GLN A 139 9.48 4.06 29.07
CA GLN A 139 10.34 3.77 30.24
C GLN A 139 11.84 3.69 29.92
N GLN A 140 12.20 3.61 28.63
CA GLN A 140 13.63 3.57 28.26
C GLN A 140 14.29 4.93 28.49
N LYS A 141 15.38 4.91 29.24
CA LYS A 141 16.20 6.10 29.53
C LYS A 141 17.20 6.32 28.38
N THR A 142 16.76 7.00 27.34
CA THR A 142 17.59 7.33 26.17
C THR A 142 17.38 8.79 25.79
N GLU A 143 18.42 9.43 25.28
CA GLU A 143 18.32 10.82 24.79
C GLU A 143 17.41 10.96 23.56
N LYS A 144 17.43 9.94 22.71
CA LYS A 144 16.66 9.95 21.44
C LYS A 144 15.85 8.68 21.32
N LYS A 145 14.64 8.83 20.79
CA LYS A 145 13.75 7.74 20.37
C LYS A 145 13.39 7.94 18.91
N TYR A 146 13.36 6.85 18.18
CA TYR A 146 13.07 6.86 16.76
C TYR A 146 11.71 6.23 16.48
N VAL A 147 10.98 6.80 15.52
CA VAL A 147 9.78 6.19 14.96
C VAL A 147 10.16 5.61 13.60
N VAL A 148 9.90 4.34 13.41
CA VAL A 148 10.15 3.65 12.15
C VAL A 148 8.80 3.24 11.58
N CYS A 149 8.48 3.74 10.39
CA CYS A 149 7.33 3.28 9.61
C CYS A 149 7.77 2.02 8.85
N ASN A 150 7.16 0.88 9.20
CA ASN A 150 7.29 -0.31 8.39
C ASN A 150 6.16 -0.33 7.38
N ALA A 151 6.50 -0.20 6.12
CA ALA A 151 5.60 -0.27 4.97
C ALA A 151 6.08 -1.34 3.97
N ASP A 152 6.75 -2.38 4.47
CA ASP A 152 7.13 -3.55 3.70
C ASP A 152 5.94 -4.52 3.60
N GLU A 153 5.26 -4.46 2.47
CA GLU A 153 4.11 -5.30 2.18
C GLU A 153 4.56 -6.60 1.50
N GLY A 154 5.25 -7.47 2.30
CA GLY A 154 5.91 -8.66 1.81
C GLY A 154 4.98 -9.77 1.32
N ASP A 155 3.72 -9.80 1.75
CA ASP A 155 2.77 -10.84 1.38
C ASP A 155 2.20 -10.63 -0.01
N SER A 156 2.30 -11.64 -0.86
CA SER A 156 1.69 -11.60 -2.20
C SER A 156 0.18 -11.45 -2.11
N GLY A 157 -0.35 -10.42 -2.76
CA GLY A 157 -1.79 -10.10 -2.74
C GLY A 157 -2.19 -9.07 -1.67
N ALA A 158 -1.32 -8.76 -0.71
CA ALA A 158 -1.52 -7.64 0.20
C ALA A 158 -1.32 -6.30 -0.54
N PHE A 159 -2.07 -5.29 -0.17
CA PHE A 159 -1.99 -3.93 -0.74
C PHE A 159 -2.49 -2.84 0.22
N SER A 160 -2.66 -3.16 1.49
CA SER A 160 -3.18 -2.24 2.50
C SER A 160 -2.22 -1.10 2.79
N ASP A 161 -0.94 -1.41 2.93
CA ASP A 161 0.09 -0.41 3.23
C ASP A 161 0.29 0.52 2.04
N ARG A 162 0.36 -0.04 0.85
CA ARG A 162 0.43 0.73 -0.38
C ARG A 162 -0.78 1.66 -0.53
N TYR A 163 -1.98 1.16 -0.29
CA TYR A 163 -3.20 1.96 -0.37
C TYR A 163 -3.17 3.13 0.62
N LEU A 164 -2.75 2.89 1.86
CA LEU A 164 -2.63 3.94 2.87
C LEU A 164 -1.60 5.02 2.48
N LEU A 165 -0.48 4.62 1.89
CA LEU A 165 0.58 5.54 1.49
C LEU A 165 0.26 6.36 0.23
N GLU A 166 -0.51 5.78 -0.70
CA GLU A 166 -0.81 6.43 -1.99
C GLU A 166 -2.10 7.26 -1.95
N GLU A 167 -3.08 6.86 -1.11
CA GLU A 167 -4.45 7.42 -1.17
C GLU A 167 -4.88 8.14 0.11
N GLN A 168 -4.14 8.01 1.21
CA GLN A 168 -4.45 8.60 2.51
C GLN A 168 -3.26 9.42 3.05
#